data_7945a3c26f530f1c7b2f6849082ceb95
#
_entry.id   7945a3c26f530f1c7b2f6849082ceb95
#
_cell.length_a   1.000
_cell.length_b   1.000
_cell.length_c   1.000
_cell.angle_alpha   90.00
_cell.angle_beta   90.00
_cell.angle_gamma   90.00
#
_symmetry.space_group_name_H-M   'P 1'
#
loop_
_entity.id
_entity.type
_entity.pdbx_description
1 polymer ?
#
loop_
_entity_poly.entity_id
_entity_poly.type
_entity_poly.pdbx_seq_one_letter_code
_entity_poly.pdbx_strand_id
1 'polypeptide(L)'
;MFARSVICMMILGTAFAVRAQEARDTAQTIIGGKQVTIEYGSPALKGRTLADLMKQLPADRIWRAGAGAVTTLEMESDLSIGGTKVSAGKYSLYMFCPENGDYALVLNSDLGMPLGDIIPNAPPERAKQPYPHFWNYGGDVGDKEVARIPLKKISSPDTEMLKYTFQPAAKGALLTISWGKQAWTVEFQPAG
;
A
#
# COMPACT_ATOMS: atom_id res chain seq x y z
N MET A 1 8.85 -8.58 72.44
CA MET A 1 8.17 -7.57 71.62
C MET A 1 8.92 -7.51 70.31
N PHE A 2 8.48 -8.30 69.31
CA PHE A 2 9.16 -8.44 68.00
C PHE A 2 8.38 -7.67 66.94
N ALA A 3 9.00 -6.60 66.41
CA ALA A 3 8.46 -5.84 65.30
C ALA A 3 8.74 -6.56 63.99
N ARG A 4 7.68 -6.95 63.27
CA ARG A 4 7.75 -7.50 61.92
C ARG A 4 7.72 -6.33 60.92
N SER A 5 8.85 -6.05 60.28
CA SER A 5 8.91 -5.15 59.09
C SER A 5 8.36 -5.87 57.86
N VAL A 6 7.28 -5.35 57.34
CA VAL A 6 6.73 -5.77 56.06
C VAL A 6 7.41 -4.96 54.94
N ILE A 7 8.27 -5.59 54.17
CA ILE A 7 8.86 -5.01 52.97
C ILE A 7 7.81 -5.12 51.82
N CYS A 8 7.25 -3.98 51.48
CA CYS A 8 6.35 -3.86 50.30
C CYS A 8 7.21 -3.74 49.04
N MET A 9 7.29 -4.84 48.29
CA MET A 9 8.03 -4.91 47.02
C MET A 9 7.14 -4.33 45.93
N MET A 10 7.36 -3.06 45.54
CA MET A 10 6.72 -2.46 44.39
C MET A 10 7.30 -3.09 43.13
N ILE A 11 6.52 -3.91 42.44
CA ILE A 11 6.82 -4.41 41.09
C ILE A 11 6.44 -3.26 40.13
N LEU A 12 7.44 -2.51 39.65
CA LEU A 12 7.26 -1.60 38.52
C LEU A 12 7.04 -2.48 37.26
N GLY A 13 5.79 -2.65 36.88
CA GLY A 13 5.43 -3.22 35.61
C GLY A 13 5.79 -2.25 34.48
N THR A 14 6.93 -2.46 33.84
CA THR A 14 7.23 -1.81 32.57
C THR A 14 6.28 -2.34 31.50
N ALA A 15 5.23 -1.58 31.22
CA ALA A 15 4.37 -1.84 30.07
C ALA A 15 5.21 -1.62 28.81
N PHE A 16 5.74 -2.71 28.23
CA PHE A 16 6.22 -2.72 26.87
C PHE A 16 5.00 -2.44 25.96
N ALA A 17 4.89 -1.19 25.48
CA ALA A 17 4.00 -0.89 24.38
C ALA A 17 4.54 -1.63 23.15
N VAL A 18 4.06 -2.84 22.92
CA VAL A 18 4.20 -3.54 21.63
C VAL A 18 3.49 -2.64 20.61
N ARG A 19 4.27 -1.80 19.91
CA ARG A 19 3.76 -1.10 18.73
C ARG A 19 3.34 -2.20 17.77
N ALA A 20 2.05 -2.38 17.63
CA ALA A 20 1.48 -3.31 16.66
C ALA A 20 2.15 -3.02 15.31
N GLN A 21 2.81 -4.03 14.77
CA GLN A 21 3.27 -4.02 13.38
C GLN A 21 2.03 -3.70 12.54
N GLU A 22 2.10 -2.64 11.73
CA GLU A 22 0.95 -2.29 10.87
C GLU A 22 0.55 -3.54 10.10
N ALA A 23 -0.67 -4.02 10.34
CA ALA A 23 -1.17 -5.23 9.70
C ALA A 23 -1.11 -5.04 8.18
N ARG A 24 -0.47 -5.99 7.50
CA ARG A 24 -0.50 -6.05 6.04
C ARG A 24 -1.70 -6.86 5.61
N ASP A 25 -2.42 -6.30 4.66
CA ASP A 25 -3.54 -6.98 3.99
C ASP A 25 -3.11 -7.52 2.63
N THR A 26 -3.89 -8.47 2.14
CA THR A 26 -3.66 -9.11 0.84
C THR A 26 -4.96 -9.14 0.06
N ALA A 27 -4.92 -8.65 -1.18
CA ALA A 27 -5.95 -8.87 -2.19
C ALA A 27 -5.42 -9.81 -3.26
N GLN A 28 -6.15 -10.88 -3.58
CA GLN A 28 -5.70 -11.87 -4.55
C GLN A 28 -6.82 -12.34 -5.46
N THR A 29 -6.45 -12.79 -6.66
CA THR A 29 -7.36 -13.39 -7.64
C THR A 29 -6.59 -14.35 -8.54
N ILE A 30 -7.33 -15.12 -9.35
CA ILE A 30 -6.77 -15.98 -10.40
C ILE A 30 -7.26 -15.47 -11.74
N ILE A 31 -6.35 -15.21 -12.67
CA ILE A 31 -6.62 -14.77 -14.03
C ILE A 31 -5.93 -15.73 -15.01
N GLY A 32 -6.69 -16.37 -15.89
CA GLY A 32 -6.12 -17.35 -16.82
C GLY A 32 -5.43 -18.54 -16.12
N GLY A 33 -5.88 -18.93 -14.91
CA GLY A 33 -5.28 -19.99 -14.11
C GLY A 33 -3.99 -19.59 -13.38
N LYS A 34 -3.60 -18.30 -13.39
CA LYS A 34 -2.40 -17.74 -12.78
C LYS A 34 -2.75 -16.77 -11.68
N GLN A 35 -1.95 -16.78 -10.61
CA GLN A 35 -2.19 -15.96 -9.44
C GLN A 35 -1.79 -14.50 -9.68
N VAL A 36 -2.60 -13.59 -9.14
CA VAL A 36 -2.33 -12.16 -9.03
C VAL A 36 -2.53 -11.77 -7.58
N THR A 37 -1.53 -11.13 -6.97
CA THR A 37 -1.54 -10.79 -5.55
C THR A 37 -1.11 -9.34 -5.34
N ILE A 38 -1.88 -8.59 -4.55
CA ILE A 38 -1.50 -7.27 -4.04
C ILE A 38 -1.32 -7.39 -2.52
N GLU A 39 -0.13 -7.06 -2.03
CA GLU A 39 0.15 -6.93 -0.59
C GLU A 39 0.31 -5.45 -0.24
N TYR A 40 -0.39 -4.98 0.79
CA TYR A 40 -0.43 -3.56 1.15
C TYR A 40 -0.60 -3.35 2.64
N GLY A 41 -0.15 -2.19 3.14
CA GLY A 41 -0.56 -1.71 4.46
C GLY A 41 -1.89 -0.98 4.35
N SER A 42 -2.82 -1.24 5.26
CA SER A 42 -4.19 -0.73 5.25
C SER A 42 -4.33 0.43 6.28
N PRO A 43 -4.05 1.70 5.90
CA PRO A 43 -4.20 2.81 6.83
C PRO A 43 -5.67 3.18 7.05
N ALA A 44 -6.00 3.56 8.29
CA ALA A 44 -7.27 4.16 8.65
C ALA A 44 -7.25 5.68 8.46
N LEU A 45 -8.40 6.27 8.13
CA LEU A 45 -8.58 7.73 8.05
C LEU A 45 -8.42 8.40 9.42
N LYS A 46 -8.89 7.77 10.49
CA LYS A 46 -8.82 8.28 11.86
C LYS A 46 -9.41 9.70 11.97
N GLY A 47 -10.62 9.88 11.46
CA GLY A 47 -11.35 11.14 11.46
C GLY A 47 -10.86 12.19 10.44
N ARG A 48 -9.84 11.89 9.64
CA ARG A 48 -9.39 12.76 8.54
C ARG A 48 -10.21 12.48 7.29
N THR A 49 -10.27 13.43 6.38
CA THR A 49 -10.81 13.17 5.05
C THR A 49 -9.71 12.75 4.09
N LEU A 50 -10.09 11.99 3.06
CA LEU A 50 -9.14 11.67 1.99
C LEU A 50 -8.61 12.94 1.30
N ALA A 51 -9.46 13.97 1.13
CA ALA A 51 -9.04 15.25 0.57
C ALA A 51 -7.92 15.92 1.38
N ASP A 52 -7.99 15.85 2.72
CA ASP A 52 -6.93 16.43 3.56
C ASP A 52 -5.62 15.65 3.46
N LEU A 53 -5.70 14.34 3.27
CA LEU A 53 -4.51 13.52 3.03
C LEU A 53 -3.88 13.83 1.66
N MET A 54 -4.70 13.98 0.63
CA MET A 54 -4.23 14.28 -0.73
C MET A 54 -3.58 15.68 -0.82
N LYS A 55 -3.95 16.65 0.01
CA LYS A 55 -3.29 17.96 0.10
C LYS A 55 -1.84 17.88 0.60
N GLN A 56 -1.50 16.81 1.33
CA GLN A 56 -0.16 16.60 1.91
C GLN A 56 0.80 15.89 0.96
N LEU A 57 0.34 15.52 -0.24
CA LEU A 57 1.19 14.87 -1.22
C LEU A 57 2.29 15.82 -1.75
N PRO A 58 3.48 15.26 -2.07
CA PRO A 58 4.54 16.01 -2.75
C PRO A 58 4.08 16.63 -4.07
N ALA A 59 4.90 17.49 -4.64
CA ALA A 59 4.58 18.21 -5.89
C ALA A 59 4.36 17.26 -7.09
N ASP A 60 5.01 16.09 -7.10
CA ASP A 60 4.81 15.04 -8.11
C ASP A 60 3.46 14.32 -7.99
N ARG A 61 2.71 14.60 -6.93
CA ARG A 61 1.39 14.04 -6.67
C ARG A 61 1.36 12.50 -6.59
N ILE A 62 2.48 11.88 -6.25
CA ILE A 62 2.60 10.43 -6.07
C ILE A 62 2.29 10.04 -4.63
N TRP A 63 1.35 9.12 -4.47
CA TRP A 63 1.04 8.48 -3.20
C TRP A 63 1.51 7.02 -3.22
N ARG A 64 2.14 6.58 -2.13
CA ARG A 64 2.69 5.21 -1.96
C ARG A 64 1.64 4.08 -1.92
N ALA A 65 0.38 4.39 -2.20
CA ALA A 65 -0.74 3.44 -2.34
C ALA A 65 -0.97 2.50 -1.12
N GLY A 66 -0.54 2.91 0.06
CA GLY A 66 -0.65 2.12 1.30
C GLY A 66 0.05 2.77 2.47
N ALA A 67 0.32 2.00 3.53
CA ALA A 67 1.08 2.41 4.70
C ALA A 67 2.20 1.42 5.03
N GLY A 68 3.22 1.88 5.76
CA GLY A 68 4.35 1.03 6.15
C GLY A 68 5.21 0.59 4.97
N ALA A 69 5.48 -0.70 4.85
CA ALA A 69 6.25 -1.27 3.74
C ALA A 69 5.61 -1.02 2.38
N VAL A 70 6.42 -1.13 1.33
CA VAL A 70 5.97 -0.91 -0.05
C VAL A 70 4.75 -1.78 -0.39
N THR A 71 3.76 -1.19 -1.04
CA THR A 71 2.64 -1.94 -1.63
C THR A 71 3.15 -2.61 -2.90
N THR A 72 2.90 -3.91 -3.05
CA THR A 72 3.39 -4.68 -4.20
C THR A 72 2.26 -5.35 -4.96
N LEU A 73 2.42 -5.44 -6.28
CA LEU A 73 1.65 -6.29 -7.17
C LEU A 73 2.57 -7.39 -7.69
N GLU A 74 2.15 -8.65 -7.56
CA GLU A 74 2.85 -9.81 -8.10
C GLU A 74 1.92 -10.55 -9.07
N MET A 75 2.42 -10.87 -10.26
CA MET A 75 1.67 -11.51 -11.34
C MET A 75 2.48 -12.67 -11.91
N GLU A 76 1.88 -13.86 -11.97
CA GLU A 76 2.52 -15.07 -12.52
C GLU A 76 2.47 -15.15 -14.06
N SER A 77 1.75 -14.26 -14.73
CA SER A 77 1.65 -14.19 -16.20
C SER A 77 1.49 -12.76 -16.67
N ASP A 78 1.77 -12.52 -17.95
CA ASP A 78 1.51 -11.24 -18.59
C ASP A 78 0.03 -10.91 -18.53
N LEU A 79 -0.31 -9.69 -18.20
CA LEU A 79 -1.68 -9.19 -18.11
C LEU A 79 -1.86 -7.91 -18.92
N SER A 80 -3.09 -7.67 -19.34
CA SER A 80 -3.57 -6.36 -19.77
C SER A 80 -4.27 -5.69 -18.60
N ILE A 81 -3.71 -4.60 -18.10
CA ILE A 81 -4.27 -3.83 -16.99
C ILE A 81 -4.78 -2.50 -17.55
N GLY A 82 -6.10 -2.28 -17.50
CA GLY A 82 -6.71 -1.09 -18.09
C GLY A 82 -6.36 -0.90 -19.58
N GLY A 83 -6.12 -1.98 -20.34
CA GLY A 83 -5.69 -1.95 -21.73
C GLY A 83 -4.18 -1.85 -21.94
N THR A 84 -3.39 -1.64 -20.89
CA THR A 84 -1.92 -1.59 -20.97
C THR A 84 -1.34 -2.99 -20.70
N LYS A 85 -0.51 -3.49 -21.63
CA LYS A 85 0.18 -4.77 -21.44
C LYS A 85 1.31 -4.60 -20.42
N VAL A 86 1.32 -5.49 -19.41
CA VAL A 86 2.33 -5.56 -18.36
C VAL A 86 2.83 -6.99 -18.25
N SER A 87 4.14 -7.18 -18.27
CA SER A 87 4.75 -8.51 -18.15
C SER A 87 4.58 -9.11 -16.77
N ALA A 88 4.63 -10.44 -16.68
CA ALA A 88 4.72 -11.14 -15.42
C ALA A 88 5.87 -10.62 -14.56
N GLY A 89 5.67 -10.58 -13.25
CA GLY A 89 6.70 -10.08 -12.33
C GLY A 89 6.14 -9.47 -11.06
N LYS A 90 7.04 -8.86 -10.30
CA LYS A 90 6.72 -8.13 -9.07
C LYS A 90 7.02 -6.65 -9.24
N TYR A 91 6.07 -5.82 -8.87
CA TYR A 91 6.12 -4.36 -9.01
C TYR A 91 5.74 -3.70 -7.71
N SER A 92 6.34 -2.57 -7.41
CA SER A 92 5.78 -1.67 -6.40
C SER A 92 4.62 -0.87 -7.00
N LEU A 93 3.58 -0.65 -6.19
CA LEU A 93 2.42 0.14 -6.57
C LEU A 93 2.47 1.52 -5.93
N TYR A 94 2.20 2.52 -6.77
CA TYR A 94 1.90 3.89 -6.36
C TYR A 94 0.59 4.34 -7.01
N MET A 95 0.06 5.46 -6.56
CA MET A 95 -1.03 6.16 -7.22
C MET A 95 -0.59 7.58 -7.55
N PHE A 96 -0.78 7.97 -8.79
CA PHE A 96 -0.74 9.37 -9.20
C PHE A 96 -2.09 10.00 -8.89
N CYS A 97 -2.09 11.07 -8.09
CA CYS A 97 -3.29 11.71 -7.54
C CYS A 97 -3.30 13.20 -7.87
N PRO A 98 -3.46 13.59 -9.15
CA PRO A 98 -3.47 14.99 -9.55
C PRO A 98 -4.71 15.71 -9.00
N GLU A 99 -4.64 17.04 -8.95
CA GLU A 99 -5.73 17.87 -8.38
C GLU A 99 -7.01 17.84 -9.22
N ASN A 100 -6.89 17.62 -10.54
CA ASN A 100 -8.03 17.48 -11.44
C ASN A 100 -8.82 16.17 -11.24
N GLY A 101 -8.28 15.21 -10.46
CA GLY A 101 -8.96 13.96 -10.11
C GLY A 101 -8.74 12.82 -11.09
N ASP A 102 -7.91 12.97 -12.13
CA ASP A 102 -7.58 11.93 -13.11
C ASP A 102 -6.52 10.96 -12.54
N TYR A 103 -6.93 10.17 -11.57
CA TYR A 103 -6.04 9.26 -10.85
C TYR A 103 -5.54 8.12 -11.74
N ALA A 104 -4.30 7.70 -11.50
CA ALA A 104 -3.73 6.55 -12.19
C ALA A 104 -3.03 5.60 -11.20
N LEU A 105 -3.10 4.31 -11.48
CA LEU A 105 -2.28 3.30 -10.85
C LEU A 105 -0.90 3.31 -11.52
N VAL A 106 0.15 3.40 -10.72
CA VAL A 106 1.53 3.45 -11.20
C VAL A 106 2.24 2.18 -10.78
N LEU A 107 2.80 1.47 -11.74
CA LEU A 107 3.62 0.28 -11.54
C LEU A 107 5.08 0.65 -11.74
N ASN A 108 5.92 0.28 -10.77
CA ASN A 108 7.34 0.56 -10.82
C ASN A 108 8.16 -0.71 -10.55
N SER A 109 9.22 -0.92 -11.30
CA SER A 109 10.12 -2.07 -11.11
C SER A 109 11.06 -1.94 -9.92
N ASP A 110 11.19 -0.76 -9.33
CA ASP A 110 11.89 -0.55 -8.06
C ASP A 110 11.02 -1.02 -6.89
N LEU A 111 11.46 -2.00 -6.16
CA LEU A 111 10.71 -2.56 -5.02
C LEU A 111 10.94 -1.83 -3.69
N GLY A 112 11.49 -0.63 -3.75
CA GLY A 112 11.78 0.19 -2.59
C GLY A 112 13.18 -0.01 -2.04
N MET A 113 13.49 0.71 -0.97
CA MET A 113 14.78 0.69 -0.30
C MET A 113 14.63 0.17 1.14
N PRO A 114 15.70 -0.39 1.75
CA PRO A 114 15.65 -0.83 3.13
C PRO A 114 15.24 0.32 4.08
N LEU A 115 14.34 0.06 5.01
CA LEU A 115 13.92 1.07 5.99
C LEU A 115 15.10 1.63 6.79
N GLY A 116 16.13 0.81 7.05
CA GLY A 116 17.34 1.22 7.75
C GLY A 116 18.15 2.30 7.04
N ASP A 117 18.05 2.36 5.71
CA ASP A 117 18.71 3.40 4.90
C ASP A 117 17.98 4.75 5.00
N ILE A 118 16.71 4.72 5.41
CA ILE A 118 15.85 5.90 5.58
C ILE A 118 15.87 6.38 7.03
N ILE A 119 15.80 5.42 7.97
CA ILE A 119 15.72 5.65 9.41
C ILE A 119 16.92 4.97 10.07
N PRO A 120 18.00 5.70 10.40
CA PRO A 120 19.24 5.11 10.92
C PRO A 120 19.06 4.24 12.18
N ASN A 121 18.03 4.51 12.97
CA ASN A 121 17.69 3.76 14.19
C ASN A 121 16.42 2.90 13.99
N ALA A 122 16.15 2.45 12.78
CA ALA A 122 15.05 1.52 12.54
C ALA A 122 15.23 0.24 13.37
N PRO A 123 14.14 -0.30 13.96
CA PRO A 123 14.22 -1.57 14.68
C PRO A 123 14.83 -2.66 13.80
N PRO A 124 15.77 -3.49 14.34
CA PRO A 124 16.52 -4.47 13.54
C PRO A 124 15.65 -5.41 12.71
N GLU A 125 14.49 -5.80 13.26
CA GLU A 125 13.50 -6.66 12.59
C GLU A 125 12.79 -5.97 11.41
N ARG A 126 12.86 -4.64 11.33
CA ARG A 126 12.27 -3.84 10.25
C ARG A 126 13.30 -3.21 9.33
N ALA A 127 14.55 -3.13 9.73
CA ALA A 127 15.59 -2.39 9.02
C ALA A 127 15.76 -2.85 7.56
N LYS A 128 15.56 -4.15 7.28
CA LYS A 128 15.64 -4.73 5.92
C LYS A 128 14.30 -4.69 5.17
N GLN A 129 13.21 -4.21 5.79
CA GLN A 129 11.91 -4.17 5.15
C GLN A 129 11.92 -3.15 4.01
N PRO A 130 11.47 -3.50 2.79
CA PRO A 130 11.43 -2.57 1.68
C PRO A 130 10.40 -1.46 1.95
N TYR A 131 10.84 -0.22 1.84
CA TYR A 131 10.03 0.97 2.07
C TYR A 131 9.91 1.80 0.79
N PRO A 132 8.76 2.42 0.51
CA PRO A 132 8.55 3.15 -0.74
C PRO A 132 9.29 4.49 -0.75
N HIS A 133 9.67 4.94 -1.95
CA HIS A 133 10.30 6.25 -2.20
C HIS A 133 9.27 7.37 -2.33
N PHE A 134 8.33 7.50 -1.40
CA PHE A 134 7.18 8.39 -1.54
C PHE A 134 7.50 9.89 -1.42
N TRP A 135 8.66 10.27 -0.90
CA TRP A 135 9.09 11.68 -0.78
C TRP A 135 10.03 12.11 -1.91
N ASN A 136 10.48 11.18 -2.73
CA ASN A 136 11.41 11.43 -3.82
C ASN A 136 11.18 10.42 -4.95
N TYR A 137 9.95 10.40 -5.47
CA TYR A 137 9.58 9.49 -6.55
C TYR A 137 10.21 9.89 -7.89
N GLY A 138 10.51 11.16 -8.11
CA GLY A 138 11.17 11.65 -9.33
C GLY A 138 12.60 11.10 -9.52
N GLY A 139 13.19 11.37 -10.66
CA GLY A 139 14.53 10.91 -11.00
C GLY A 139 14.64 9.39 -11.08
N ASP A 140 15.67 8.82 -10.48
CA ASP A 140 16.03 7.38 -10.61
C ASP A 140 14.88 6.40 -10.30
N VAL A 141 13.94 6.77 -9.44
CA VAL A 141 12.76 5.94 -9.13
C VAL A 141 11.72 6.08 -10.23
N GLY A 142 11.43 7.31 -10.66
CA GLY A 142 10.49 7.60 -11.75
C GLY A 142 10.93 6.97 -13.06
N ASP A 143 12.21 6.90 -13.34
CA ASP A 143 12.77 6.29 -14.55
C ASP A 143 12.54 4.76 -14.61
N LYS A 144 12.21 4.14 -13.46
CA LYS A 144 11.84 2.71 -13.38
C LYS A 144 10.33 2.47 -13.43
N GLU A 145 9.54 3.50 -13.74
CA GLU A 145 8.11 3.36 -13.97
C GLU A 145 7.85 2.48 -15.19
N VAL A 146 7.08 1.41 -14.98
CA VAL A 146 6.76 0.42 -16.04
C VAL A 146 5.46 0.79 -16.74
N ALA A 147 4.48 1.28 -15.96
CA ALA A 147 3.18 1.65 -16.50
C ALA A 147 2.49 2.66 -15.59
N ARG A 148 1.75 3.58 -16.21
CA ARG A 148 0.82 4.51 -15.55
C ARG A 148 -0.56 4.31 -16.17
N ILE A 149 -1.46 3.71 -15.43
CA ILE A 149 -2.72 3.18 -15.89
C ILE A 149 -3.87 4.00 -15.32
N PRO A 150 -4.67 4.68 -16.15
CA PRO A 150 -5.80 5.46 -15.69
C PRO A 150 -6.78 4.64 -14.85
N LEU A 151 -7.24 5.21 -13.75
CA LEU A 151 -8.24 4.62 -12.86
C LEU A 151 -9.60 5.26 -13.10
N LYS A 152 -10.64 4.45 -13.15
CA LYS A 152 -12.02 4.94 -13.22
C LYS A 152 -12.55 5.18 -11.80
N LYS A 153 -12.89 6.42 -11.49
CA LYS A 153 -13.55 6.78 -10.24
C LYS A 153 -14.98 6.26 -10.22
N ILE A 154 -15.38 5.67 -9.08
CA ILE A 154 -16.74 5.21 -8.83
C ILE A 154 -17.24 5.69 -7.46
N SER A 155 -18.55 5.68 -7.25
CA SER A 155 -19.12 5.86 -5.92
C SER A 155 -18.82 4.63 -5.05
N SER A 156 -18.54 4.86 -3.77
CA SER A 156 -18.30 3.79 -2.80
C SER A 156 -18.99 4.10 -1.48
N PRO A 157 -19.44 3.09 -0.72
CA PRO A 157 -19.74 3.26 0.69
C PRO A 157 -18.52 3.82 1.41
N ASP A 158 -18.74 4.51 2.53
CA ASP A 158 -17.65 5.08 3.34
C ASP A 158 -16.80 3.94 3.93
N THR A 159 -15.52 3.94 3.61
CA THR A 159 -14.55 2.90 3.98
C THR A 159 -13.44 3.52 4.82
N GLU A 160 -13.47 3.29 6.15
CA GLU A 160 -12.48 3.85 7.08
C GLU A 160 -11.06 3.40 6.77
N MET A 161 -10.89 2.12 6.41
CA MET A 161 -9.60 1.52 6.06
C MET A 161 -9.40 1.54 4.55
N LEU A 162 -8.18 1.81 4.09
CA LEU A 162 -7.80 1.54 2.69
C LEU A 162 -8.04 0.06 2.38
N LYS A 163 -8.70 -0.24 1.27
CA LYS A 163 -9.00 -1.61 0.86
C LYS A 163 -8.80 -1.81 -0.64
N TYR A 164 -8.08 -2.87 -0.98
CA TYR A 164 -8.00 -3.44 -2.33
C TYR A 164 -8.90 -4.67 -2.41
N THR A 165 -9.66 -4.80 -3.49
CA THR A 165 -10.56 -5.95 -3.67
C THR A 165 -10.61 -6.33 -5.13
N PHE A 166 -10.40 -7.60 -5.44
CA PHE A 166 -10.66 -8.16 -6.75
C PHE A 166 -12.06 -8.75 -6.80
N GLN A 167 -12.79 -8.48 -7.86
CA GLN A 167 -14.06 -9.09 -8.19
C GLN A 167 -13.97 -9.74 -9.56
N PRO A 168 -14.56 -10.94 -9.79
CA PRO A 168 -14.59 -11.56 -11.11
C PRO A 168 -15.21 -10.61 -12.14
N ALA A 169 -14.63 -10.57 -13.33
CA ALA A 169 -15.14 -9.86 -14.50
C ALA A 169 -15.19 -10.82 -15.71
N ALA A 170 -15.86 -10.42 -16.79
CA ALA A 170 -16.11 -11.29 -17.94
C ALA A 170 -14.84 -11.89 -18.57
N LYS A 171 -13.70 -11.18 -18.53
CA LYS A 171 -12.41 -11.63 -19.12
C LYS A 171 -11.26 -11.60 -18.09
N GLY A 172 -11.55 -11.64 -16.79
CA GLY A 172 -10.50 -11.55 -15.77
C GLY A 172 -11.05 -11.06 -14.44
N ALA A 173 -10.52 -9.97 -13.91
CA ALA A 173 -10.95 -9.40 -12.64
C ALA A 173 -11.00 -7.87 -12.68
N LEU A 174 -11.91 -7.28 -11.91
CA LEU A 174 -11.96 -5.86 -11.65
C LEU A 174 -11.29 -5.60 -10.28
N LEU A 175 -10.19 -4.84 -10.29
CA LEU A 175 -9.62 -4.29 -9.07
C LEU A 175 -10.41 -3.06 -8.65
N THR A 176 -10.77 -2.99 -7.37
CA THR A 176 -11.34 -1.81 -6.72
C THR A 176 -10.43 -1.39 -5.57
N ILE A 177 -10.07 -0.12 -5.53
CA ILE A 177 -9.31 0.52 -4.46
C ILE A 177 -10.27 1.49 -3.77
N SER A 178 -10.60 1.24 -2.49
CA SER A 178 -11.58 2.02 -1.73
C SER A 178 -10.94 2.68 -0.52
N TRP A 179 -11.20 3.98 -0.29
CA TRP A 179 -10.81 4.68 0.91
C TRP A 179 -11.68 5.93 1.13
N GLY A 180 -12.24 6.05 2.33
CA GLY A 180 -13.28 7.05 2.59
C GLY A 180 -14.49 6.84 1.70
N LYS A 181 -15.04 7.92 1.19
CA LYS A 181 -16.20 7.93 0.27
C LYS A 181 -15.81 7.81 -1.20
N GLN A 182 -14.58 7.38 -1.49
CA GLN A 182 -14.06 7.27 -2.86
C GLN A 182 -13.58 5.86 -3.14
N ALA A 183 -13.78 5.44 -4.37
CA ALA A 183 -13.16 4.25 -4.91
C ALA A 183 -12.77 4.45 -6.38
N TRP A 184 -11.79 3.66 -6.78
CA TRP A 184 -11.27 3.63 -8.15
C TRP A 184 -11.18 2.21 -8.62
N THR A 185 -11.42 2.00 -9.91
CA THR A 185 -11.40 0.67 -10.50
C THR A 185 -10.51 0.61 -11.73
N VAL A 186 -9.96 -0.58 -11.98
CA VAL A 186 -9.24 -0.93 -13.20
C VAL A 186 -9.41 -2.42 -13.49
N GLU A 187 -9.55 -2.78 -14.77
CA GLU A 187 -9.68 -4.17 -15.18
C GLU A 187 -8.31 -4.83 -15.37
N PHE A 188 -8.21 -6.08 -14.90
CA PHE A 188 -7.10 -6.98 -15.10
C PHE A 188 -7.58 -8.14 -15.98
N GLN A 189 -6.95 -8.33 -17.15
CA GLN A 189 -7.31 -9.35 -18.13
C GLN A 189 -6.08 -10.13 -18.56
N PRO A 190 -6.19 -11.39 -19.06
CA PRO A 190 -5.08 -12.05 -19.71
C PRO A 190 -4.55 -11.17 -20.84
N ALA A 191 -3.22 -11.08 -20.98
CA ALA A 191 -2.63 -10.49 -22.17
C ALA A 191 -2.96 -11.40 -23.35
N GLY A 192 -3.63 -10.85 -24.36
CA GLY A 192 -3.94 -11.56 -25.60
C GLY A 192 -2.69 -11.88 -26.43
#